data_29389adcc3d5d267df351ac388610297
#
_entry.id   29389adcc3d5d267df351ac388610297
#
_cell.length_a   1.000
_cell.length_b   1.000
_cell.length_c   1.000
_cell.angle_alpha   90.00
_cell.angle_beta   90.00
_cell.angle_gamma   90.00
#
_symmetry.space_group_name_H-M   'P 1'
#
loop_
_entity.id
_entity.type
_entity.pdbx_description
1 polymer ?
#
loop_
_entity_poly.entity_id
_entity_poly.type
_entity_poly.pdbx_seq_one_letter_code
_entity_poly.pdbx_strand_id
1 'polypeptide(L)'
;LEWASFSNNFYGTPKKIVKEKIEEGTNVLLEIELEGARQIRKSFPEAFQIFLAPPNLYELEKRIRGRGTETEESIRDRLSIAEKELIAQKEFDAVVINEDIEKAFKEIEGFMGLKL
;
A
#
# COMPACT_ATOMS: atom_id res chain seq x y z
N LEU A 1 11.83 -2.13 2.44
CA LEU A 1 11.59 -2.85 3.68
C LEU A 1 11.39 -4.33 3.42
N GLU A 2 11.99 -5.11 4.27
CA GLU A 2 11.89 -6.57 4.22
C GLU A 2 10.45 -7.05 4.22
N TRP A 3 9.60 -6.30 4.84
CA TRP A 3 8.20 -6.65 5.08
C TRP A 3 7.34 -6.62 3.82
N ALA A 4 7.76 -5.88 2.79
CA ALA A 4 7.01 -5.77 1.56
C ALA A 4 6.81 -7.13 0.88
N SER A 5 7.77 -8.02 0.99
CA SER A 5 7.71 -9.34 0.37
C SER A 5 6.75 -10.30 1.07
N PHE A 6 6.24 -9.95 2.22
CA PHE A 6 5.39 -10.83 3.01
C PHE A 6 3.89 -10.68 2.74
N SER A 7 3.50 -9.87 1.79
CA SER A 7 2.07 -9.65 1.53
C SER A 7 1.28 -10.94 1.34
N ASN A 8 1.87 -11.94 0.71
CA ASN A 8 1.22 -13.24 0.48
C ASN A 8 1.37 -14.21 1.65
N ASN A 9 2.27 -13.95 2.56
CA ASN A 9 2.62 -14.86 3.66
C ASN A 9 2.50 -14.16 5.01
N PHE A 10 1.65 -13.17 5.09
CA PHE A 10 1.55 -12.34 6.28
C PHE A 10 1.08 -13.10 7.52
N TYR A 11 0.36 -14.19 7.33
CA TYR A 11 -0.30 -14.90 8.43
C TYR A 11 0.68 -15.79 9.19
N GLY A 12 0.51 -15.88 10.49
CA GLY A 12 1.35 -16.72 11.33
C GLY A 12 2.60 -15.99 11.78
N THR A 13 3.78 -16.49 11.39
CA THR A 13 5.07 -15.98 11.88
C THR A 13 5.30 -14.49 11.64
N PRO A 14 5.05 -13.93 10.44
CA PRO A 14 5.21 -12.50 10.23
C PRO A 14 4.35 -11.65 11.18
N LYS A 15 3.12 -12.07 11.45
CA LYS A 15 2.25 -11.36 12.39
C LYS A 15 2.86 -11.29 13.78
N LYS A 16 3.42 -12.38 14.24
CA LYS A 16 4.07 -12.45 15.54
C LYS A 16 5.27 -11.52 15.61
N ILE A 17 6.10 -11.52 14.57
CA ILE A 17 7.28 -10.66 14.48
C ILE A 17 6.87 -9.19 14.52
N VAL A 18 5.85 -8.82 13.76
CA VAL A 18 5.33 -7.45 13.73
C VAL A 18 4.88 -7.02 15.12
N LYS A 19 4.12 -7.87 15.78
CA LYS A 19 3.62 -7.59 17.12
C LYS A 19 4.74 -7.39 18.12
N GLU A 20 5.76 -8.24 18.07
CA GLU A 20 6.93 -8.12 18.93
C GLU A 20 7.65 -6.79 18.72
N LYS A 21 7.83 -6.39 17.46
CA LYS A 21 8.48 -5.12 17.13
C LYS A 21 7.71 -3.93 17.66
N ILE A 22 6.40 -3.95 17.55
CA ILE A 22 5.54 -2.89 18.06
C ILE A 22 5.64 -2.80 19.58
N GLU A 23 5.64 -3.93 20.25
CA GLU A 23 5.78 -3.97 21.71
C GLU A 23 7.12 -3.42 22.19
N GLU A 24 8.16 -3.54 21.35
CA GLU A 24 9.47 -2.95 21.63
C GLU A 24 9.51 -1.44 21.39
N GLY A 25 8.43 -0.85 20.89
CA GLY A 25 8.37 0.56 20.56
C GLY A 25 8.87 0.89 19.15
N THR A 26 9.08 -0.10 18.31
CA THR A 26 9.55 0.09 16.96
C THR A 26 8.36 0.35 16.01
N ASN A 27 8.49 1.37 15.17
CA ASN A 27 7.51 1.61 14.12
C ASN A 27 7.70 0.58 13.02
N VAL A 28 6.60 -0.02 12.57
CA VAL A 28 6.63 -1.02 11.52
C VAL A 28 5.80 -0.53 10.34
N LEU A 29 6.39 -0.53 9.16
CA LEU A 29 5.70 -0.18 7.92
C LEU A 29 5.61 -1.41 7.03
N LEU A 30 4.40 -1.74 6.60
CA LEU A 30 4.16 -2.85 5.70
C LEU A 30 3.61 -2.33 4.38
N GLU A 31 4.12 -2.85 3.29
CA GLU A 31 3.58 -2.61 1.96
C GLU A 31 2.85 -3.87 1.53
N ILE A 32 1.53 -3.77 1.39
CA ILE A 32 0.70 -4.93 1.09
C ILE A 32 -0.40 -4.58 0.10
N GLU A 33 -0.92 -5.61 -0.56
CA GLU A 33 -2.02 -5.46 -1.50
C GLU A 33 -3.36 -5.32 -0.78
N LEU A 34 -4.40 -4.99 -1.54
CA LEU A 34 -5.73 -4.70 -0.99
C LEU A 34 -6.29 -5.84 -0.14
N GLU A 35 -6.19 -7.08 -0.62
CA GLU A 35 -6.71 -8.23 0.12
C GLU A 35 -5.98 -8.42 1.44
N GLY A 36 -4.65 -8.25 1.41
CA GLY A 36 -3.85 -8.30 2.63
C GLY A 36 -4.23 -7.21 3.61
N ALA A 37 -4.49 -6.00 3.12
CA ALA A 37 -4.92 -4.90 3.96
C ALA A 37 -6.26 -5.19 4.65
N ARG A 38 -7.19 -5.79 3.93
CA ARG A 38 -8.48 -6.18 4.48
C ARG A 38 -8.34 -7.21 5.60
N GLN A 39 -7.45 -8.16 5.40
CA GLN A 39 -7.21 -9.20 6.41
C GLN A 39 -6.52 -8.64 7.64
N ILE A 40 -5.58 -7.73 7.47
CA ILE A 40 -4.93 -7.06 8.58
C ILE A 40 -5.93 -6.24 9.38
N ARG A 41 -6.86 -5.59 8.72
CA ARG A 41 -7.90 -4.82 9.42
C ARG A 41 -8.71 -5.71 10.35
N LYS A 42 -8.94 -6.95 9.99
CA LYS A 42 -9.66 -7.91 10.84
C LYS A 42 -8.81 -8.40 12.00
N SER A 43 -7.54 -8.70 11.74
CA SER A 43 -6.65 -9.30 12.75
C SER A 43 -5.92 -8.27 13.60
N PHE A 44 -5.80 -7.04 13.11
CA PHE A 44 -5.04 -5.97 13.77
C PHE A 44 -5.71 -4.62 13.49
N PRO A 45 -6.92 -4.39 14.04
CA PRO A 45 -7.73 -3.23 13.69
C PRO A 45 -7.12 -1.88 14.09
N GLU A 46 -6.16 -1.86 15.00
CA GLU A 46 -5.48 -0.63 15.41
C GLU A 46 -4.41 -0.15 14.41
N ALA A 47 -4.09 -0.95 13.41
CA ALA A 47 -3.13 -0.54 12.39
C ALA A 47 -3.69 0.61 11.55
N PHE A 48 -2.88 1.64 11.34
CA PHE A 48 -3.25 2.76 10.48
C PHE A 48 -2.96 2.38 9.03
N GLN A 49 -3.96 2.48 8.18
CA GLN A 49 -3.84 2.07 6.78
C GLN A 49 -3.87 3.27 5.85
N ILE A 50 -2.87 3.35 4.99
CA ILE A 50 -2.74 4.40 3.99
C ILE A 50 -2.89 3.79 2.60
N PHE A 51 -3.77 4.35 1.80
CA PHE A 51 -3.88 3.99 0.39
C PHE A 51 -3.02 4.93 -0.44
N LEU A 52 -2.05 4.36 -1.16
CA LEU A 52 -1.20 5.14 -2.05
C LEU A 52 -1.81 5.11 -3.44
N ALA A 53 -2.40 6.22 -3.85
CA ALA A 53 -3.15 6.31 -5.09
C ALA A 53 -2.35 6.99 -6.21
N PRO A 54 -2.52 6.55 -7.47
CA PRO A 54 -2.00 7.32 -8.59
C PRO A 54 -2.77 8.63 -8.72
N PRO A 55 -2.20 9.66 -9.39
CA PRO A 55 -2.93 10.92 -9.60
C PRO A 55 -4.26 10.73 -10.32
N ASN A 56 -4.27 9.83 -11.30
CA ASN A 56 -5.47 9.41 -12.02
C ASN A 56 -5.16 8.15 -12.82
N LEU A 57 -6.18 7.54 -13.39
CA LEU A 57 -6.02 6.31 -14.18
C LEU A 57 -5.24 6.55 -15.47
N TYR A 58 -5.36 7.72 -16.06
CA TYR A 58 -4.62 8.07 -17.26
C TYR A 58 -3.10 8.04 -17.01
N GLU A 59 -2.66 8.64 -15.91
CA GLU A 59 -1.25 8.63 -15.53
C GLU A 59 -0.76 7.23 -15.23
N LEU A 60 -1.59 6.42 -14.60
CA LEU A 60 -1.26 5.02 -14.32
C LEU A 60 -1.07 4.23 -15.60
N GLU A 61 -1.99 4.38 -16.55
CA GLU A 61 -1.90 3.74 -17.86
C GLU A 61 -0.63 4.14 -18.58
N LYS A 62 -0.33 5.43 -18.57
CA LYS A 62 0.87 5.98 -19.20
C LYS A 62 2.14 5.37 -18.62
N ARG A 63 2.20 5.23 -17.30
CA ARG A 63 3.34 4.62 -16.62
C ARG A 63 3.50 3.14 -16.97
N ILE A 64 2.40 2.39 -17.02
CA ILE A 64 2.42 0.99 -17.38
C ILE A 64 2.89 0.82 -18.82
N ARG A 65 2.36 1.60 -19.76
CA ARG A 65 2.74 1.53 -21.16
C ARG A 65 4.19 1.98 -21.39
N GLY A 66 4.65 2.92 -20.60
CA GLY A 66 6.02 3.43 -20.71
C GLY A 66 7.10 2.39 -20.44
N ARG A 67 6.78 1.32 -19.72
CA ARG A 67 7.72 0.23 -19.46
C ARG A 67 7.97 -0.63 -20.70
N GLY A 68 7.01 -0.67 -21.63
CA GLY A 68 7.15 -1.37 -22.91
C GLY A 68 7.28 -2.87 -22.83
N THR A 69 7.02 -3.47 -21.68
CA THR A 69 7.23 -4.90 -21.43
C THR A 69 5.95 -5.72 -21.38
N GLU A 70 4.78 -5.07 -21.51
CA GLU A 70 3.51 -5.75 -21.32
C GLU A 70 2.62 -5.74 -22.56
N THR A 71 1.77 -6.75 -22.65
CA THR A 71 0.77 -6.86 -23.72
C THR A 71 -0.42 -5.94 -23.41
N GLU A 72 -1.21 -5.61 -24.44
CA GLU A 72 -2.45 -4.85 -24.26
C GLU A 72 -3.39 -5.54 -23.27
N GLU A 73 -3.51 -6.85 -23.35
CA GLU A 73 -4.36 -7.61 -22.45
C GLU A 73 -3.91 -7.46 -20.99
N SER A 74 -2.62 -7.58 -20.75
CA SER A 74 -2.05 -7.40 -19.42
C SER A 74 -2.29 -5.99 -18.89
N ILE A 75 -2.14 -4.99 -19.74
CA ILE A 75 -2.39 -3.59 -19.38
C ILE A 75 -3.85 -3.38 -18.98
N ARG A 76 -4.78 -3.93 -19.74
CA ARG A 76 -6.22 -3.84 -19.43
C ARG A 76 -6.54 -4.51 -18.10
N ASP A 77 -5.95 -5.66 -17.83
CA ASP A 77 -6.17 -6.37 -16.58
C ASP A 77 -5.68 -5.53 -15.39
N ARG A 78 -4.51 -4.93 -15.52
CA ARG A 78 -3.95 -4.07 -14.47
C ARG A 78 -4.81 -2.83 -14.22
N LEU A 79 -5.30 -2.22 -15.30
CA LEU A 79 -6.17 -1.04 -15.18
C LEU A 79 -7.50 -1.40 -14.53
N SER A 80 -8.05 -2.56 -14.85
CA SER A 80 -9.27 -3.05 -14.23
C SER A 80 -9.10 -3.25 -12.72
N ILE A 81 -7.98 -3.85 -12.32
CA ILE A 81 -7.66 -4.04 -10.92
C ILE A 81 -7.48 -2.69 -10.22
N ALA A 82 -6.78 -1.75 -10.87
CA ALA A 82 -6.57 -0.42 -10.32
C ALA A 82 -7.89 0.33 -10.09
N GLU A 83 -8.86 0.20 -11.00
CA GLU A 83 -10.17 0.78 -10.80
C GLU A 83 -10.85 0.26 -9.56
N LYS A 84 -10.80 -1.05 -9.35
CA LYS A 84 -11.38 -1.68 -8.16
C LYS A 84 -10.69 -1.21 -6.90
N GLU A 85 -9.38 -1.10 -6.95
CA GLU A 85 -8.59 -0.61 -5.80
C GLU A 85 -8.93 0.85 -5.49
N LEU A 86 -9.10 1.69 -6.51
CA LEU A 86 -9.48 3.08 -6.29
C LEU A 86 -10.85 3.20 -5.64
N ILE A 87 -11.78 2.34 -5.98
CA ILE A 87 -13.07 2.31 -5.31
C ILE A 87 -12.90 1.92 -3.85
N ALA A 88 -12.02 0.99 -3.57
CA ALA A 88 -11.75 0.48 -2.23
C ALA A 88 -10.99 1.47 -1.35
N GLN A 89 -10.46 2.58 -1.89
CA GLN A 89 -9.72 3.56 -1.08
C GLN A 89 -10.52 4.08 0.11
N LYS A 90 -11.82 4.03 0.04
CA LYS A 90 -12.71 4.45 1.13
C LYS A 90 -12.57 3.60 2.37
N GLU A 91 -12.02 2.40 2.24
CA GLU A 91 -11.82 1.49 3.36
C GLU A 91 -10.59 1.84 4.19
N PHE A 92 -9.74 2.73 3.69
CA PHE A 92 -8.47 3.08 4.33
C PHE A 92 -8.61 4.31 5.22
N ASP A 93 -7.68 4.43 6.14
CA ASP A 93 -7.68 5.56 7.09
C ASP A 93 -7.26 6.87 6.44
N ALA A 94 -6.39 6.80 5.44
CA ALA A 94 -5.93 7.97 4.70
C ALA A 94 -5.58 7.60 3.27
N VAL A 95 -5.58 8.60 2.40
CA VAL A 95 -5.18 8.44 1.00
C VAL A 95 -4.07 9.43 0.70
N VAL A 96 -2.98 8.94 0.15
CA VAL A 96 -1.85 9.75 -0.28
C VAL A 96 -1.74 9.62 -1.80
N ILE A 97 -1.69 10.76 -2.50
CA ILE A 97 -1.58 10.78 -3.95
C ILE A 97 -0.10 10.68 -4.35
N ASN A 98 0.23 9.67 -5.13
CA ASN A 98 1.59 9.45 -5.60
C ASN A 98 1.87 10.27 -6.87
N GLU A 99 1.86 11.59 -6.72
CA GLU A 99 2.16 12.51 -7.80
C GLU A 99 3.62 12.97 -7.74
N ASP A 100 4.07 13.32 -6.55
CA ASP A 100 5.44 13.72 -6.24
C ASP A 100 5.95 12.82 -5.13
N ILE A 101 7.03 12.10 -5.39
CA ILE A 101 7.57 11.11 -4.44
C ILE A 101 7.95 11.77 -3.11
N GLU A 102 8.59 12.93 -3.15
CA GLU A 102 9.01 13.60 -1.93
C GLU A 102 7.83 14.07 -1.11
N LYS A 103 6.81 14.61 -1.77
CA LYS A 103 5.61 15.08 -1.11
C LYS A 103 4.83 13.91 -0.50
N ALA A 104 4.68 12.82 -1.25
CA ALA A 104 4.01 11.62 -0.76
C ALA A 104 4.74 11.05 0.45
N PHE A 105 6.05 10.99 0.40
CA PHE A 105 6.89 10.51 1.48
C PHE A 105 6.67 11.34 2.75
N LYS A 106 6.66 12.66 2.63
CA LYS A 106 6.43 13.56 3.76
C LYS A 106 5.05 13.38 4.38
N GLU A 107 4.03 13.17 3.55
CA GLU A 107 2.69 12.91 4.05
C GLU A 107 2.62 11.63 4.83
N ILE A 108 3.25 10.56 4.32
CA ILE A 108 3.31 9.27 5.02
C ILE A 108 4.03 9.42 6.36
N GLU A 109 5.16 10.11 6.37
CA GLU A 109 5.90 10.37 7.61
C GLU A 109 5.05 11.13 8.62
N GLY A 110 4.26 12.09 8.14
CA GLY A 110 3.34 12.85 8.99
C GLY A 110 2.32 11.95 9.67
N PHE A 111 1.75 11.01 8.93
CA PHE A 111 0.80 10.05 9.48
C PHE A 111 1.44 9.11 10.49
N MET A 112 2.71 8.80 10.34
CA MET A 112 3.45 7.96 11.27
C MET A 112 3.88 8.72 12.52
N GLY A 113 3.70 10.03 12.56
CA GLY A 113 4.14 10.86 13.68
C GLY A 113 5.65 11.05 13.75
N LEU A 114 6.36 10.82 12.66
CA LEU A 114 7.80 10.99 12.60
C LEU A 114 8.14 12.46 12.35
N LYS A 115 9.12 12.95 13.10
CA LYS A 115 9.66 14.31 12.93
C LYS A 115 11.05 14.19 12.36
N LEU A 116 11.21 14.65 11.15
CA LEU A 116 12.51 14.65 10.49
C LEU A 116 13.07 16.07 10.38
#